data_9734041b25379a27b2670f35381fd84f
#
_entry.id   9734041b25379a27b2670f35381fd84f
#
_cell.length_a   1.000
_cell.length_b   1.000
_cell.length_c   1.000
_cell.angle_alpha   90.00
_cell.angle_beta   90.00
_cell.angle_gamma   90.00
#
_symmetry.space_group_name_H-M   'P 1'
#
loop_
_entity.id
_entity.type
_entity.pdbx_description
1 polymer ?
#
loop_
_entity_poly.entity_id
_entity_poly.type
_entity_poly.pdbx_seq_one_letter_code
_entity_poly.pdbx_strand_id
1 'polypeptide(L)'
;VKTLVIFLNKIDQVDDEELLELVEMEIRELLSSYEFPGDDIPIVKGSALTALEDGDAAIGSESIKELMAQVDAYIPQPPRAVDEPFLMPIEDVFSISGRGTVVTGRVERGVINVGDEIEIVGIRETSKTTCTGVEMFRKLLDSGEAGDNIGACLLYTSDAADEEAS
;
A
#
# COMPACT_ATOMS: atom_id res chain seq x y z
N VAL A 1 -6.01 -10.41 5.71
CA VAL A 1 -4.73 -10.07 6.36
C VAL A 1 -4.25 -11.31 7.10
N LYS A 2 -2.97 -11.69 6.90
CA LYS A 2 -2.42 -12.92 7.49
C LYS A 2 -1.58 -12.65 8.73
N THR A 3 -1.00 -11.47 8.84
CA THR A 3 -0.12 -11.01 9.93
C THR A 3 -0.47 -9.59 10.31
N LEU A 4 -0.33 -9.27 11.58
CA LEU A 4 -0.58 -7.92 12.11
C LEU A 4 0.29 -7.67 13.34
N VAL A 5 0.53 -6.41 13.64
CA VAL A 5 1.18 -5.93 14.87
C VAL A 5 0.22 -4.96 15.54
N ILE A 6 0.12 -5.01 16.85
CA ILE A 6 -0.80 -4.16 17.61
C ILE A 6 -0.04 -2.99 18.23
N PHE A 7 -0.62 -1.80 18.17
CA PHE A 7 -0.16 -0.63 18.89
C PHE A 7 -1.25 -0.14 19.84
N LEU A 8 -1.02 -0.29 21.16
CA LEU A 8 -1.87 0.29 22.18
C LEU A 8 -1.54 1.76 22.32
N ASN A 9 -2.31 2.57 21.59
CA ASN A 9 -2.11 4.02 21.56
C ASN A 9 -2.77 4.71 22.75
N LYS A 10 -2.32 5.93 23.06
CA LYS A 10 -2.87 6.82 24.08
C LYS A 10 -2.65 6.34 25.52
N ILE A 11 -1.56 5.62 25.77
CA ILE A 11 -1.24 5.19 27.14
C ILE A 11 -0.90 6.37 28.07
N ASP A 12 -0.60 7.55 27.50
CA ASP A 12 -0.46 8.80 28.24
C ASP A 12 -1.72 9.25 29.00
N GLN A 13 -2.87 8.66 28.68
CA GLN A 13 -4.16 8.95 29.31
C GLN A 13 -4.54 7.90 30.36
N VAL A 14 -3.69 6.92 30.63
CA VAL A 14 -3.97 5.81 31.55
C VAL A 14 -2.84 5.72 32.57
N ASP A 15 -3.15 6.01 33.82
CA ASP A 15 -2.20 5.95 34.94
C ASP A 15 -2.19 4.57 35.62
N ASP A 16 -3.05 3.65 35.19
CA ASP A 16 -3.23 2.33 35.79
C ASP A 16 -2.61 1.25 34.91
N GLU A 17 -1.50 0.69 35.38
CA GLU A 17 -0.77 -0.36 34.65
C GLU A 17 -1.55 -1.69 34.62
N GLU A 18 -2.34 -2.00 35.65
CA GLU A 18 -3.18 -3.21 35.71
C GLU A 18 -4.28 -3.14 34.62
N LEU A 19 -4.80 -1.95 34.36
CA LEU A 19 -5.78 -1.74 33.28
C LEU A 19 -5.15 -1.98 31.90
N LEU A 20 -3.91 -1.54 31.68
CA LEU A 20 -3.21 -1.78 30.41
C LEU A 20 -2.93 -3.26 30.19
N GLU A 21 -2.59 -4.02 31.25
CA GLU A 21 -2.41 -5.47 31.18
C GLU A 21 -3.73 -6.19 30.87
N LEU A 22 -4.84 -5.75 31.48
CA LEU A 22 -6.17 -6.31 31.23
C LEU A 22 -6.58 -6.09 29.75
N VAL A 23 -6.40 -4.88 29.23
CA VAL A 23 -6.70 -4.57 27.82
C VAL A 23 -5.84 -5.41 26.88
N GLU A 24 -4.56 -5.62 27.23
CA GLU A 24 -3.69 -6.49 26.44
C GLU A 24 -4.21 -7.94 26.40
N MET A 25 -4.63 -8.49 27.55
CA MET A 25 -5.24 -9.82 27.61
C MET A 25 -6.50 -9.93 26.77
N GLU A 26 -7.40 -8.97 26.88
CA GLU A 26 -8.64 -8.95 26.09
C GLU A 26 -8.36 -8.90 24.57
N ILE A 27 -7.34 -8.14 24.16
CA ILE A 27 -6.93 -8.09 22.74
C ILE A 27 -6.40 -9.45 22.30
N ARG A 28 -5.57 -10.13 23.09
CA ARG A 28 -5.05 -11.46 22.78
C ARG A 28 -6.16 -12.51 22.64
N GLU A 29 -7.14 -12.48 23.55
CA GLU A 29 -8.33 -13.34 23.48
C GLU A 29 -9.16 -13.03 22.22
N LEU A 30 -9.37 -11.75 21.90
CA LEU A 30 -10.09 -11.32 20.70
C LEU A 30 -9.39 -11.81 19.43
N LEU A 31 -8.08 -11.63 19.33
CA LEU A 31 -7.28 -12.09 18.18
C LEU A 31 -7.36 -13.60 18.01
N SER A 32 -7.28 -14.34 19.13
CA SER A 32 -7.42 -15.80 19.13
C SER A 32 -8.81 -16.24 18.66
N SER A 33 -9.86 -15.48 18.99
CA SER A 33 -11.23 -15.75 18.53
C SER A 33 -11.39 -15.56 17.00
N TYR A 34 -10.53 -14.74 16.38
CA TYR A 34 -10.45 -14.54 14.93
C TYR A 34 -9.40 -15.43 14.26
N GLU A 35 -8.93 -16.46 14.92
CA GLU A 35 -7.95 -17.43 14.41
C GLU A 35 -6.55 -16.83 14.15
N PHE A 36 -6.21 -15.71 14.79
CA PHE A 36 -4.84 -15.21 14.82
C PHE A 36 -4.08 -15.82 16.00
N PRO A 37 -2.74 -15.95 15.93
CA PRO A 37 -1.93 -16.44 17.05
C PRO A 37 -1.82 -15.35 18.15
N GLY A 38 -2.90 -15.10 18.90
CA GLY A 38 -3.04 -13.98 19.82
C GLY A 38 -1.90 -13.87 20.84
N ASP A 39 -1.36 -15.00 21.31
CA ASP A 39 -0.26 -15.02 22.27
C ASP A 39 1.09 -14.59 21.66
N ASP A 40 1.30 -14.84 20.37
CA ASP A 40 2.56 -14.59 19.68
C ASP A 40 2.61 -13.21 19.00
N ILE A 41 1.47 -12.54 18.86
CA ILE A 41 1.40 -11.25 18.16
C ILE A 41 2.08 -10.16 18.98
N PRO A 42 3.03 -9.40 18.39
CA PRO A 42 3.66 -8.28 19.05
C PRO A 42 2.63 -7.19 19.40
N ILE A 43 2.66 -6.74 20.65
CA ILE A 43 1.87 -5.62 21.15
C ILE A 43 2.83 -4.57 21.69
N VAL A 44 2.82 -3.39 21.09
CA VAL A 44 3.62 -2.24 21.53
C VAL A 44 2.70 -1.23 22.21
N LYS A 45 3.12 -0.71 23.36
CA LYS A 45 2.38 0.31 24.13
C LYS A 45 3.03 1.67 23.91
N GLY A 46 2.23 2.73 23.64
CA GLY A 46 2.80 4.06 23.43
C GLY A 46 1.76 5.15 23.23
N SER A 47 2.24 6.35 22.96
CA SER A 47 1.43 7.51 22.63
C SER A 47 1.98 8.22 21.40
N ALA A 48 1.23 8.16 20.32
CA ALA A 48 1.59 8.87 19.09
C ALA A 48 1.56 10.40 19.28
N LEU A 49 0.68 10.90 20.14
CA LEU A 49 0.63 12.33 20.47
C LEU A 49 1.90 12.78 21.20
N THR A 50 2.31 12.02 22.24
CA THR A 50 3.53 12.28 23.00
C THR A 50 4.78 12.25 22.08
N ALA A 51 4.79 11.33 21.09
CA ALA A 51 5.86 11.28 20.09
C ALA A 51 5.88 12.52 19.19
N LEU A 52 4.70 13.02 18.81
CA LEU A 52 4.58 14.20 17.93
C LEU A 52 4.97 15.51 18.65
N GLU A 53 4.69 15.61 19.94
CA GLU A 53 4.96 16.78 20.77
C GLU A 53 6.33 16.77 21.44
N ASP A 54 7.22 15.82 21.08
CA ASP A 54 8.55 15.63 21.69
C ASP A 54 8.48 15.50 23.22
N GLY A 55 7.44 14.83 23.74
CA GLY A 55 7.23 14.57 25.16
C GLY A 55 8.10 13.44 25.71
N ASP A 56 7.58 12.67 26.67
CA ASP A 56 8.31 11.53 27.22
C ASP A 56 8.71 10.53 26.13
N ALA A 57 10.02 10.39 25.92
CA ALA A 57 10.57 9.57 24.83
C ALA A 57 10.19 8.08 24.96
N ALA A 58 10.09 7.57 26.19
CA ALA A 58 9.83 6.14 26.44
C ALA A 58 8.48 5.69 25.88
N ILE A 59 7.43 6.46 26.12
CA ILE A 59 6.07 6.20 25.62
C ILE A 59 5.80 6.88 24.27
N GLY A 60 6.64 7.83 23.88
CA GLY A 60 6.55 8.61 22.63
C GLY A 60 7.43 8.03 21.53
N SER A 61 8.53 8.71 21.20
CA SER A 61 9.37 8.42 20.04
C SER A 61 10.01 7.03 20.06
N GLU A 62 10.35 6.49 21.24
CA GLU A 62 10.93 5.15 21.36
C GLU A 62 9.88 4.07 21.11
N SER A 63 8.65 4.23 21.59
CA SER A 63 7.56 3.30 21.32
C SER A 63 7.21 3.23 19.82
N ILE A 64 7.29 4.35 19.11
CA ILE A 64 7.09 4.35 17.65
C ILE A 64 8.23 3.62 16.93
N LYS A 65 9.48 3.80 17.37
CA LYS A 65 10.62 3.05 16.82
C LYS A 65 10.47 1.55 17.08
N GLU A 66 10.05 1.19 18.28
CA GLU A 66 9.77 -0.21 18.64
C GLU A 66 8.66 -0.79 17.77
N LEU A 67 7.55 -0.05 17.56
CA LEU A 67 6.49 -0.46 16.64
C LEU A 67 7.03 -0.77 15.24
N MET A 68 7.86 0.11 14.69
CA MET A 68 8.45 -0.10 13.36
C MET A 68 9.41 -1.30 13.35
N ALA A 69 10.20 -1.49 14.40
CA ALA A 69 11.06 -2.65 14.54
C ALA A 69 10.26 -3.97 14.59
N GLN A 70 9.13 -3.98 15.30
CA GLN A 70 8.24 -5.14 15.35
C GLN A 70 7.55 -5.40 14.00
N VAL A 71 7.17 -4.36 13.27
CA VAL A 71 6.65 -4.48 11.89
C VAL A 71 7.69 -5.14 10.99
N ASP A 72 8.92 -4.66 11.01
CA ASP A 72 10.00 -5.18 10.18
C ASP A 72 10.39 -6.63 10.52
N ALA A 73 10.32 -6.99 11.81
CA ALA A 73 10.69 -8.32 12.28
C ALA A 73 9.57 -9.36 12.11
N TYR A 74 8.32 -8.97 12.33
CA TYR A 74 7.19 -9.90 12.43
C TYR A 74 6.39 -10.05 11.14
N ILE A 75 6.26 -8.98 10.35
CA ILE A 75 5.50 -9.04 9.09
C ILE A 75 6.41 -9.50 7.95
N PRO A 76 6.17 -10.70 7.37
CA PRO A 76 6.99 -11.17 6.27
C PRO A 76 6.78 -10.29 5.03
N GLN A 77 7.85 -10.07 4.26
CA GLN A 77 7.71 -9.44 2.96
C GLN A 77 6.79 -10.27 2.06
N PRO A 78 5.75 -9.66 1.45
CA PRO A 78 4.89 -10.38 0.54
C PRO A 78 5.68 -10.83 -0.70
N PRO A 79 5.47 -12.05 -1.20
CA PRO A 79 6.05 -12.47 -2.47
C PRO A 79 5.51 -11.57 -3.58
N ARG A 80 6.41 -11.03 -4.41
CA ARG A 80 6.06 -10.27 -5.60
C ARG A 80 6.08 -11.19 -6.81
N ALA A 81 4.97 -11.28 -7.53
CA ALA A 81 4.81 -12.13 -8.70
C ALA A 81 5.40 -11.45 -9.96
N VAL A 82 6.69 -11.12 -9.94
CA VAL A 82 7.36 -10.37 -11.01
C VAL A 82 7.60 -11.18 -12.28
N ASP A 83 7.70 -12.50 -12.16
CA ASP A 83 7.97 -13.41 -13.28
C ASP A 83 6.69 -13.79 -14.08
N GLU A 84 5.53 -13.30 -13.66
CA GLU A 84 4.26 -13.53 -14.34
C GLU A 84 3.99 -12.44 -15.39
N PRO A 85 3.06 -12.69 -16.36
CA PRO A 85 2.60 -11.65 -17.28
C PRO A 85 2.04 -10.44 -16.53
N PHE A 86 2.39 -9.24 -17.00
CA PHE A 86 1.93 -7.98 -16.40
C PHE A 86 0.40 -7.92 -16.30
N LEU A 87 -0.08 -7.50 -15.15
CA LEU A 87 -1.49 -7.21 -14.88
C LEU A 87 -1.60 -6.06 -13.89
N MET A 88 -2.34 -5.02 -14.29
CA MET A 88 -2.69 -3.89 -13.45
C MET A 88 -4.17 -3.56 -13.61
N PRO A 89 -5.02 -3.78 -12.61
CA PRO A 89 -6.37 -3.24 -12.59
C PRO A 89 -6.33 -1.71 -12.65
N ILE A 90 -7.12 -1.11 -13.54
CA ILE A 90 -7.21 0.35 -13.64
C ILE A 90 -8.13 0.85 -12.54
N GLU A 91 -7.60 1.74 -11.70
CA GLU A 91 -8.33 2.38 -10.60
C GLU A 91 -8.84 3.77 -11.02
N ASP A 92 -8.03 4.52 -11.80
CA ASP A 92 -8.40 5.85 -12.25
C ASP A 92 -7.76 6.16 -13.63
N VAL A 93 -8.35 7.10 -14.37
CA VAL A 93 -7.93 7.51 -15.72
C VAL A 93 -7.87 9.02 -15.81
N PHE A 94 -6.74 9.54 -16.25
CA PHE A 94 -6.50 10.97 -16.42
C PHE A 94 -6.03 11.28 -17.84
N SER A 95 -6.50 12.40 -18.39
CA SER A 95 -5.93 12.97 -19.62
C SER A 95 -5.01 14.12 -19.27
N ILE A 96 -3.74 14.00 -19.60
CA ILE A 96 -2.71 15.00 -19.28
C ILE A 96 -2.21 15.62 -20.60
N SER A 97 -2.37 16.95 -20.75
CA SER A 97 -1.86 17.68 -21.91
C SER A 97 -0.37 17.43 -22.12
N GLY A 98 0.02 16.96 -23.31
CA GLY A 98 1.40 16.64 -23.68
C GLY A 98 1.92 15.27 -23.23
N ARG A 99 1.13 14.51 -22.45
CA ARG A 99 1.49 13.15 -22.02
C ARG A 99 0.50 12.06 -22.48
N GLY A 100 -0.68 12.46 -22.95
CA GLY A 100 -1.72 11.53 -23.37
C GLY A 100 -2.58 11.03 -22.20
N THR A 101 -3.08 9.81 -22.32
CA THR A 101 -3.87 9.15 -21.29
C THR A 101 -2.95 8.52 -20.25
N VAL A 102 -3.21 8.80 -18.98
CA VAL A 102 -2.53 8.17 -17.84
C VAL A 102 -3.54 7.34 -17.08
N VAL A 103 -3.24 6.07 -16.89
CA VAL A 103 -4.01 5.16 -16.06
C VAL A 103 -3.26 4.88 -14.78
N THR A 104 -3.96 4.85 -13.64
CA THR A 104 -3.35 4.51 -12.35
C THR A 104 -3.91 3.22 -11.82
N GLY A 105 -3.09 2.52 -11.04
CA GLY A 105 -3.47 1.29 -10.38
C GLY A 105 -2.28 0.62 -9.70
N ARG A 106 -2.59 -0.42 -8.94
CA ARG A 106 -1.56 -1.28 -8.38
C ARG A 106 -1.21 -2.40 -9.34
N VAL A 107 0.07 -2.59 -9.60
CA VAL A 107 0.54 -3.75 -10.37
C VAL A 107 0.32 -5.01 -9.54
N GLU A 108 -0.58 -5.88 -9.98
CA GLU A 108 -0.90 -7.14 -9.29
C GLU A 108 0.18 -8.19 -9.54
N ARG A 109 0.73 -8.23 -10.76
CA ARG A 109 1.78 -9.18 -11.18
C ARG A 109 2.55 -8.66 -12.37
N GLY A 110 3.71 -9.24 -12.59
CA GLY A 110 4.60 -8.92 -13.70
C GLY A 110 5.35 -7.61 -13.54
N VAL A 111 5.95 -7.20 -14.62
CA VAL A 111 6.71 -5.95 -14.76
C VAL A 111 6.22 -5.25 -16.03
N ILE A 112 6.12 -3.93 -15.97
CA ILE A 112 5.90 -3.07 -17.13
C ILE A 112 7.10 -2.14 -17.31
N ASN A 113 7.62 -2.04 -18.52
CA ASN A 113 8.70 -1.11 -18.87
C ASN A 113 8.17 -0.03 -19.80
N VAL A 114 8.84 1.10 -19.80
CA VAL A 114 8.60 2.12 -20.83
C VAL A 114 8.96 1.54 -22.20
N GLY A 115 7.99 1.62 -23.13
CA GLY A 115 8.10 1.05 -24.47
C GLY A 115 7.38 -0.29 -24.68
N ASP A 116 6.91 -0.92 -23.60
CA ASP A 116 6.18 -2.19 -23.71
C ASP A 116 4.80 -2.00 -24.37
N GLU A 117 4.45 -2.95 -25.25
CA GLU A 117 3.09 -3.08 -25.78
C GLU A 117 2.23 -3.77 -24.74
N ILE A 118 1.08 -3.19 -24.41
CA ILE A 118 0.11 -3.70 -23.46
C ILE A 118 -1.27 -3.82 -24.08
N GLU A 119 -2.10 -4.68 -23.53
CA GLU A 119 -3.50 -4.85 -23.89
C GLU A 119 -4.40 -4.23 -22.83
N ILE A 120 -5.35 -3.41 -23.26
CA ILE A 120 -6.43 -2.89 -22.42
C ILE A 120 -7.62 -3.81 -22.60
N VAL A 121 -7.97 -4.50 -21.51
CA VAL A 121 -9.07 -5.46 -21.47
C VAL A 121 -10.18 -4.90 -20.60
N GLY A 122 -11.41 -4.92 -21.10
CA GLY A 122 -12.57 -4.41 -20.36
C GLY A 122 -13.89 -4.77 -21.02
N ILE A 123 -14.89 -3.89 -20.85
CA ILE A 123 -16.24 -4.07 -21.42
C ILE A 123 -16.23 -3.94 -22.95
N ARG A 124 -15.35 -3.07 -23.48
CA ARG A 124 -15.15 -2.88 -24.91
C ARG A 124 -14.20 -3.94 -25.45
N GLU A 125 -14.10 -4.03 -26.78
CA GLU A 125 -13.11 -4.89 -27.44
C GLU A 125 -11.69 -4.60 -26.94
N THR A 126 -10.89 -5.64 -26.77
CA THR A 126 -9.49 -5.52 -26.35
C THR A 126 -8.72 -4.66 -27.34
N SER A 127 -8.04 -3.65 -26.86
CA SER A 127 -7.20 -2.77 -27.67
C SER A 127 -5.74 -2.85 -27.21
N LYS A 128 -4.82 -2.61 -28.15
CA LYS A 128 -3.39 -2.57 -27.89
C LYS A 128 -2.89 -1.14 -27.85
N THR A 129 -1.97 -0.87 -26.93
CA THR A 129 -1.30 0.44 -26.84
C THR A 129 0.11 0.25 -26.32
N THR A 130 0.91 1.32 -26.38
CA THR A 130 2.28 1.30 -25.86
C THR A 130 2.35 2.12 -24.57
N CYS A 131 3.02 1.59 -23.57
CA CYS A 131 3.38 2.34 -22.36
C CYS A 131 4.48 3.34 -22.69
N THR A 132 4.19 4.63 -22.65
CA THR A 132 5.14 5.71 -22.97
C THR A 132 5.84 6.29 -21.74
N GLY A 133 5.42 5.91 -20.54
CA GLY A 133 6.03 6.34 -19.30
C GLY A 133 5.42 5.65 -18.10
N VAL A 134 6.22 5.48 -17.07
CA VAL A 134 5.82 4.97 -15.75
C VAL A 134 6.15 6.04 -14.72
N GLU A 135 5.20 6.34 -13.82
CA GLU A 135 5.37 7.36 -12.78
C GLU A 135 4.92 6.81 -11.43
N MET A 136 5.69 7.09 -10.39
CA MET A 136 5.33 6.82 -9.01
C MET A 136 5.79 8.00 -8.12
N PHE A 137 4.91 8.51 -7.24
CA PHE A 137 5.18 9.66 -6.38
C PHE A 137 5.74 10.89 -7.13
N ARG A 138 5.22 11.19 -8.32
CA ARG A 138 5.67 12.29 -9.20
C ARG A 138 7.12 12.14 -9.71
N LYS A 139 7.64 10.92 -9.70
CA LYS A 139 8.95 10.59 -10.27
C LYS A 139 8.75 9.65 -11.45
N LEU A 140 9.42 9.95 -12.56
CA LEU A 140 9.47 9.06 -13.70
C LEU A 140 10.38 7.87 -13.38
N LEU A 141 9.93 6.70 -13.76
CA LEU A 141 10.64 5.43 -13.59
C LEU A 141 10.80 4.77 -14.96
N ASP A 142 11.80 3.91 -15.08
CA ASP A 142 11.99 3.10 -16.30
C ASP A 142 11.02 1.90 -16.34
N SER A 143 10.58 1.44 -15.15
CA SER A 143 9.68 0.29 -15.01
C SER A 143 8.83 0.38 -13.75
N GLY A 144 7.75 -0.43 -13.70
CA GLY A 144 6.95 -0.71 -12.51
C GLY A 144 6.76 -2.21 -12.35
N GLU A 145 6.75 -2.71 -11.13
CA GLU A 145 6.67 -4.16 -10.85
C GLU A 145 5.55 -4.52 -9.88
N ALA A 146 5.25 -5.81 -9.80
CA ALA A 146 4.23 -6.34 -8.89
C ALA A 146 4.34 -5.77 -7.48
N GLY A 147 3.25 -5.21 -6.96
CA GLY A 147 3.15 -4.52 -5.67
C GLY A 147 3.30 -3.00 -5.72
N ASP A 148 3.79 -2.44 -6.81
CA ASP A 148 3.91 -0.99 -6.97
C ASP A 148 2.56 -0.37 -7.35
N ASN A 149 2.28 0.82 -6.82
CA ASN A 149 1.17 1.65 -7.24
C ASN A 149 1.71 2.72 -8.19
N ILE A 150 1.35 2.63 -9.46
CA ILE A 150 1.93 3.43 -10.53
C ILE A 150 0.89 4.18 -11.35
N GLY A 151 1.36 5.24 -12.03
CA GLY A 151 0.69 5.83 -13.19
C GLY A 151 1.40 5.38 -14.46
N ALA A 152 0.69 4.72 -15.38
CA ALA A 152 1.20 4.34 -16.68
C ALA A 152 0.66 5.31 -17.74
N CYS A 153 1.58 6.00 -18.44
CA CYS A 153 1.25 6.83 -19.57
C CYS A 153 1.05 5.94 -20.80
N LEU A 154 -0.06 6.09 -21.50
CA LEU A 154 -0.41 5.31 -22.67
C LEU A 154 -0.34 6.15 -23.93
N LEU A 155 0.16 5.55 -24.99
CA LEU A 155 0.13 6.18 -26.29
C LEU A 155 -1.34 6.40 -26.69
N TYR A 156 -1.66 7.63 -27.09
CA TYR A 156 -2.99 7.98 -27.56
C TYR A 156 -3.34 7.14 -28.80
N THR A 157 -4.36 6.30 -28.72
CA THR A 157 -4.95 5.67 -29.90
C THR A 157 -6.09 6.56 -30.38
N SER A 158 -6.11 6.90 -31.66
CA SER A 158 -7.01 7.88 -32.27
C SER A 158 -8.51 7.64 -32.12
N ASP A 159 -8.91 6.49 -31.60
CA ASP A 159 -10.33 6.15 -31.39
C ASP A 159 -10.99 6.81 -30.16
N ALA A 160 -10.20 7.44 -29.28
CA ALA A 160 -10.76 8.16 -28.13
C ALA A 160 -11.08 9.64 -28.42
N ALA A 161 -10.70 10.15 -29.59
CA ALA A 161 -10.86 11.57 -29.96
C ALA A 161 -12.22 11.90 -30.60
N ASP A 162 -12.98 10.91 -31.07
CA ASP A 162 -14.23 11.12 -31.77
C ASP A 162 -15.49 11.20 -30.88
N GLU A 163 -15.38 10.99 -29.56
CA GLU A 163 -16.56 11.04 -28.67
C GLU A 163 -16.78 12.41 -27.98
N GLU A 164 -15.88 13.39 -28.08
CA GLU A 164 -16.11 14.75 -27.55
C GLU A 164 -16.70 15.75 -28.57
N ALA A 165 -17.04 15.32 -29.78
CA ALA A 165 -17.55 16.19 -30.85
C ALA A 165 -18.97 15.80 -31.32
N SER A 166 -19.85 15.40 -30.39
CA SER A 166 -21.28 15.21 -30.72
C SER A 166 -22.20 15.76 -29.65
#